data_e050253b5f45b71857bd711275747c63
#
_entry.id   e050253b5f45b71857bd711275747c63
#
_cell.length_a   1.000
_cell.length_b   1.000
_cell.length_c   1.000
_cell.angle_alpha   90.00
_cell.angle_beta   90.00
_cell.angle_gamma   90.00
#
_symmetry.space_group_name_H-M   'P 1'
#
loop_
_entity.id
_entity.type
_entity.pdbx_description
1 polymer ?
#
loop_
_entity_poly.entity_id
_entity_poly.type
_entity_poly.pdbx_seq_one_letter_code
_entity_poly.pdbx_strand_id
1 'polypeptide(L)'
;ATAWNLFTWWLGIPSSSSHTLIGGFAGAAVAHGGFDVIATGEIVKVVLFIFLAPVIGGIIAFLIALVTMSRRFFLKFLLVLGGTAGIYFLMAYMVEFMDMKKEMMWITMGMMGIFLLAYIYYMLVHGKRQTAMKESNMYKRLQLLSSAAFSLGHGGADSQKVMGII
;
A
#
# COMPACT_ATOMS: atom_id res chain seq x y z
N ALA A 1 5.58 -24.62 -0.78
CA ALA A 1 4.84 -23.39 -1.14
C ALA A 1 3.62 -23.70 -2.00
N THR A 2 3.79 -24.29 -3.22
CA THR A 2 2.72 -24.53 -4.21
C THR A 2 1.58 -25.38 -3.66
N ALA A 3 1.91 -26.53 -3.05
CA ALA A 3 0.91 -27.44 -2.48
C ALA A 3 0.05 -26.75 -1.38
N TRP A 4 0.68 -25.93 -0.55
CA TRP A 4 -0.01 -25.15 0.47
C TRP A 4 -0.97 -24.11 -0.14
N ASN A 5 -0.53 -23.40 -1.17
CA ASN A 5 -1.37 -22.42 -1.86
C ASN A 5 -2.57 -23.08 -2.54
N LEU A 6 -2.40 -24.26 -3.17
CA LEU A 6 -3.51 -25.02 -3.75
C LEU A 6 -4.48 -25.52 -2.68
N PHE A 7 -3.97 -26.02 -1.57
CA PHE A 7 -4.77 -26.50 -0.46
C PHE A 7 -5.61 -25.39 0.18
N THR A 8 -4.99 -24.24 0.46
CA THR A 8 -5.69 -23.10 1.04
C THR A 8 -6.71 -22.48 0.06
N TRP A 9 -6.37 -22.43 -1.23
CA TRP A 9 -7.30 -22.01 -2.27
C TRP A 9 -8.52 -22.93 -2.36
N TRP A 10 -8.30 -24.24 -2.34
CA TRP A 10 -9.38 -25.22 -2.40
C TRP A 10 -10.33 -25.14 -1.20
N LEU A 11 -9.81 -24.88 -0.02
CA LEU A 11 -10.59 -24.70 1.20
C LEU A 11 -11.19 -23.29 1.37
N GLY A 12 -10.87 -22.34 0.48
CA GLY A 12 -11.29 -20.95 0.62
C GLY A 12 -10.64 -20.23 1.80
N ILE A 13 -9.49 -20.71 2.30
CA ILE A 13 -8.76 -20.10 3.40
C ILE A 13 -7.89 -18.96 2.85
N PRO A 14 -8.06 -17.70 3.31
CA PRO A 14 -7.21 -16.60 2.86
C PRO A 14 -5.77 -16.82 3.33
N SER A 15 -4.85 -16.95 2.38
CA SER A 15 -3.42 -17.10 2.65
C SER A 15 -2.60 -16.17 1.76
N SER A 16 -1.43 -15.73 2.25
CA SER A 16 -0.51 -14.92 1.48
C SER A 16 0.46 -15.81 0.70
N SER A 17 0.35 -15.81 -0.63
CA SER A 17 1.26 -16.56 -1.52
C SER A 17 2.72 -16.12 -1.33
N SER A 18 2.95 -14.84 -1.07
CA SER A 18 4.30 -14.29 -0.83
C SER A 18 4.92 -14.84 0.46
N HIS A 19 4.17 -14.86 1.57
CA HIS A 19 4.68 -15.42 2.83
C HIS A 19 4.89 -16.93 2.74
N THR A 20 3.99 -17.63 2.02
CA THR A 20 4.16 -19.06 1.75
C THR A 20 5.40 -19.35 0.93
N LEU A 21 5.73 -18.49 -0.05
CA LEU A 21 6.93 -18.61 -0.86
C LEU A 21 8.20 -18.43 -0.02
N ILE A 22 8.27 -17.35 0.77
CA ILE A 22 9.39 -17.06 1.68
C ILE A 22 9.58 -18.20 2.68
N GLY A 23 8.48 -18.68 3.30
CA GLY A 23 8.50 -19.80 4.21
C GLY A 23 8.98 -21.10 3.55
N GLY A 24 8.60 -21.34 2.30
CA GLY A 24 9.05 -22.48 1.52
C GLY A 24 10.56 -22.44 1.22
N PHE A 25 11.10 -21.28 0.86
CA PHE A 25 12.55 -21.11 0.66
C PHE A 25 13.33 -21.23 1.96
N ALA A 26 12.86 -20.59 3.03
CA ALA A 26 13.49 -20.71 4.33
C ALA A 26 13.52 -22.17 4.80
N GLY A 27 12.41 -22.91 4.64
CA GLY A 27 12.35 -24.33 4.97
C GLY A 27 13.30 -25.19 4.14
N ALA A 28 13.42 -24.93 2.85
CA ALA A 28 14.36 -25.63 1.98
C ALA A 28 15.83 -25.35 2.36
N ALA A 29 16.15 -24.08 2.68
CA ALA A 29 17.49 -23.69 3.12
C ALA A 29 17.87 -24.37 4.44
N VAL A 30 16.94 -24.41 5.41
CA VAL A 30 17.14 -25.12 6.68
C VAL A 30 17.37 -26.63 6.48
N ALA A 31 16.59 -27.24 5.58
CA ALA A 31 16.73 -28.68 5.29
C ALA A 31 18.08 -29.02 4.64
N HIS A 32 18.68 -28.08 3.89
CA HIS A 32 19.96 -28.29 3.21
C HIS A 32 21.18 -27.91 4.06
N GLY A 33 21.11 -26.80 4.81
CA GLY A 33 22.26 -26.20 5.50
C GLY A 33 22.09 -25.99 6.99
N GLY A 34 20.96 -26.40 7.58
CA GLY A 34 20.66 -26.17 9.00
C GLY A 34 20.16 -24.77 9.28
N PHE A 35 19.89 -24.48 10.56
CA PHE A 35 19.33 -23.20 10.98
C PHE A 35 20.29 -22.02 10.85
N ASP A 36 21.58 -22.26 10.79
CA ASP A 36 22.63 -21.23 10.70
C ASP A 36 22.64 -20.50 9.35
N VAL A 37 22.01 -21.08 8.32
CA VAL A 37 21.92 -20.47 6.98
C VAL A 37 20.89 -19.34 6.93
N ILE A 38 20.03 -19.24 7.95
CA ILE A 38 18.92 -18.27 7.95
C ILE A 38 19.35 -16.94 8.56
N ALA A 39 19.14 -15.85 7.81
CA ALA A 39 19.25 -14.50 8.30
C ALA A 39 18.07 -14.18 9.25
N THR A 40 18.19 -14.57 10.53
CA THR A 40 17.15 -14.48 11.54
C THR A 40 16.60 -13.05 11.67
N GLY A 41 17.47 -12.03 11.50
CA GLY A 41 17.06 -10.63 11.53
C GLY A 41 16.07 -10.26 10.43
N GLU A 42 16.20 -10.83 9.23
CA GLU A 42 15.26 -10.57 8.13
C GLU A 42 13.91 -11.25 8.37
N ILE A 43 13.90 -12.44 8.93
CA ILE A 43 12.66 -13.13 9.30
C ILE A 43 11.91 -12.34 10.38
N VAL A 44 12.59 -11.87 11.41
CA VAL A 44 11.98 -11.04 12.47
C VAL A 44 11.38 -9.77 11.88
N LYS A 45 12.08 -9.09 10.97
CA LYS A 45 11.52 -7.91 10.26
C LYS A 45 10.24 -8.26 9.52
N VAL A 46 10.21 -9.35 8.75
CA VAL A 46 9.01 -9.79 8.01
C VAL A 46 7.85 -10.05 8.98
N VAL A 47 8.08 -10.76 10.07
CA VAL A 47 7.07 -11.04 11.10
C VAL A 47 6.54 -9.74 11.72
N LEU A 48 7.41 -8.81 12.09
CA LEU A 48 7.00 -7.50 12.61
C LEU A 48 6.14 -6.73 11.61
N PHE A 49 6.51 -6.72 10.33
CA PHE A 49 5.74 -6.03 9.29
C PHE A 49 4.38 -6.66 9.03
N ILE A 50 4.21 -7.97 9.21
CA ILE A 50 2.90 -8.63 9.11
C ILE A 50 1.89 -8.03 10.09
N PHE A 51 2.32 -7.70 11.31
CA PHE A 51 1.45 -7.09 12.33
C PHE A 51 1.38 -5.57 12.20
N LEU A 52 2.47 -4.92 11.86
CA LEU A 52 2.57 -3.45 11.82
C LEU A 52 1.84 -2.86 10.61
N ALA A 53 1.91 -3.51 9.43
CA ALA A 53 1.31 -2.99 8.22
C ALA A 53 -0.22 -2.81 8.30
N PRO A 54 -1.03 -3.76 8.83
CA PRO A 54 -2.46 -3.55 9.03
C PRO A 54 -2.78 -2.41 10.00
N VAL A 55 -1.98 -2.24 11.06
CA VAL A 55 -2.17 -1.15 12.02
C VAL A 55 -1.93 0.20 11.36
N ILE A 56 -0.81 0.36 10.66
CA ILE A 56 -0.48 1.59 9.92
C ILE A 56 -1.54 1.85 8.84
N GLY A 57 -1.90 0.83 8.06
CA GLY A 57 -2.94 0.93 7.03
C GLY A 57 -4.29 1.33 7.62
N GLY A 58 -4.67 0.76 8.77
CA GLY A 58 -5.88 1.11 9.49
C GLY A 58 -5.90 2.57 9.97
N ILE A 59 -4.80 3.06 10.51
CA ILE A 59 -4.66 4.47 10.92
C ILE A 59 -4.80 5.40 9.71
N ILE A 60 -4.10 5.10 8.62
CA ILE A 60 -4.18 5.89 7.39
C ILE A 60 -5.60 5.89 6.83
N ALA A 61 -6.25 4.72 6.76
CA ALA A 61 -7.62 4.59 6.28
C ALA A 61 -8.61 5.36 7.17
N PHE A 62 -8.43 5.33 8.48
CA PHE A 62 -9.23 6.10 9.43
C PHE A 62 -9.08 7.61 9.22
N LEU A 63 -7.85 8.09 9.06
CA LEU A 63 -7.59 9.51 8.78
C LEU A 63 -8.22 9.95 7.44
N ILE A 64 -8.11 9.14 6.40
CA ILE A 64 -8.76 9.39 5.11
C ILE A 64 -10.28 9.42 5.27
N ALA A 65 -10.86 8.51 6.04
CA ALA A 65 -12.30 8.49 6.31
C ALA A 65 -12.75 9.77 7.03
N LEU A 66 -12.02 10.24 8.04
CA LEU A 66 -12.32 11.52 8.71
C LEU A 66 -12.30 12.71 7.74
N VAL A 67 -11.31 12.74 6.83
CA VAL A 67 -11.23 13.78 5.79
C VAL A 67 -12.44 13.73 4.86
N THR A 68 -12.81 12.53 4.40
CA THR A 68 -13.92 12.36 3.45
C THR A 68 -15.28 12.68 4.08
N MET A 69 -15.46 12.40 5.38
CA MET A 69 -16.69 12.70 6.13
C MET A 69 -16.84 14.20 6.45
N SER A 70 -15.79 14.99 6.42
CA SER A 70 -15.86 16.42 6.70
C SER A 70 -16.70 17.15 5.63
N ARG A 71 -17.67 17.96 6.05
CA ARG A 71 -18.51 18.77 5.14
C ARG A 71 -17.91 20.13 4.79
N ARG A 72 -16.86 20.55 5.49
CA ARG A 72 -16.21 21.85 5.28
C ARG A 72 -15.16 21.76 4.20
N PHE A 73 -15.40 22.41 3.07
CA PHE A 73 -14.47 22.43 1.92
C PHE A 73 -13.04 22.81 2.30
N PHE A 74 -12.87 23.91 3.01
CA PHE A 74 -11.54 24.40 3.39
C PHE A 74 -10.80 23.43 4.30
N LEU A 75 -11.51 22.78 5.22
CA LEU A 75 -10.92 21.78 6.11
C LEU A 75 -10.49 20.52 5.31
N LYS A 76 -11.33 20.05 4.38
CA LYS A 76 -10.95 18.95 3.47
C LYS A 76 -9.67 19.27 2.70
N PHE A 77 -9.61 20.48 2.12
CA PHE A 77 -8.44 20.90 1.35
C PHE A 77 -7.18 20.93 2.21
N LEU A 78 -7.24 21.53 3.41
CA LEU A 78 -6.10 21.56 4.35
C LEU A 78 -5.67 20.15 4.78
N LEU A 79 -6.63 19.26 5.07
CA LEU A 79 -6.32 17.89 5.49
C LEU A 79 -5.69 17.06 4.35
N VAL A 80 -6.15 17.23 3.11
CA VAL A 80 -5.55 16.58 1.94
C VAL A 80 -4.13 17.10 1.71
N LEU A 81 -3.94 18.42 1.77
CA LEU A 81 -2.61 19.03 1.61
C LEU A 81 -1.65 18.60 2.72
N GLY A 82 -2.10 18.64 3.98
CA GLY A 82 -1.33 18.20 5.13
C GLY A 82 -0.98 16.72 5.08
N GLY A 83 -1.94 15.87 4.67
CA GLY A 83 -1.72 14.45 4.47
C GLY A 83 -0.68 14.18 3.37
N THR A 84 -0.77 14.90 2.24
CA THR A 84 0.20 14.80 1.15
C THR A 84 1.61 15.20 1.62
N ALA A 85 1.73 16.31 2.35
CA ALA A 85 3.00 16.74 2.94
C ALA A 85 3.53 15.71 3.95
N GLY A 86 2.66 15.17 4.81
CA GLY A 86 3.03 14.14 5.78
C GLY A 86 3.59 12.88 5.12
N ILE A 87 2.94 12.41 4.06
CA ILE A 87 3.44 11.24 3.30
C ILE A 87 4.76 11.56 2.60
N TYR A 88 4.95 12.77 2.07
CA TYR A 88 6.23 13.18 1.51
C TYR A 88 7.36 13.10 2.55
N PHE A 89 7.16 13.68 3.73
CA PHE A 89 8.16 13.64 4.80
C PHE A 89 8.42 12.21 5.29
N LEU A 90 7.37 11.39 5.42
CA LEU A 90 7.51 9.98 5.77
C LEU A 90 8.34 9.22 4.72
N MET A 91 8.06 9.41 3.43
CA MET A 91 8.82 8.77 2.36
C MET A 91 10.26 9.26 2.28
N ALA A 92 10.50 10.56 2.47
CA ALA A 92 11.85 11.11 2.52
C ALA A 92 12.66 10.50 3.68
N TYR A 93 12.03 10.39 4.85
CA TYR A 93 12.63 9.71 6.00
C TYR A 93 12.94 8.24 5.73
N MET A 94 12.02 7.50 5.11
CA MET A 94 12.22 6.09 4.76
C MET A 94 13.34 5.89 3.73
N VAL A 95 13.48 6.79 2.77
CA VAL A 95 14.60 6.77 1.81
C VAL A 95 15.94 6.96 2.50
N GLU A 96 16.00 7.87 3.47
CA GLU A 96 17.26 8.20 4.16
C GLU A 96 17.65 7.15 5.21
N PHE A 97 16.68 6.64 5.99
CA PHE A 97 16.95 5.72 7.11
C PHE A 97 16.83 4.24 6.77
N MET A 98 16.03 3.87 5.76
CA MET A 98 15.77 2.47 5.41
C MET A 98 16.41 2.07 4.07
N ASP A 99 17.25 2.94 3.49
CA ASP A 99 17.92 2.72 2.20
C ASP A 99 16.94 2.34 1.08
N MET A 100 15.74 2.93 1.11
CA MET A 100 14.74 2.69 0.07
C MET A 100 15.15 3.40 -1.23
N LYS A 101 14.87 2.76 -2.35
CA LYS A 101 15.15 3.32 -3.67
C LYS A 101 14.38 4.63 -3.89
N LYS A 102 15.07 5.67 -4.31
CA LYS A 102 14.48 7.00 -4.61
C LYS A 102 13.37 6.95 -5.66
N GLU A 103 13.42 5.97 -6.57
CA GLU A 103 12.39 5.75 -7.60
C GLU A 103 11.02 5.45 -6.97
N MET A 104 10.97 4.70 -5.87
CA MET A 104 9.74 4.41 -5.13
C MET A 104 9.10 5.69 -4.59
N MET A 105 9.91 6.61 -4.08
CA MET A 105 9.44 7.92 -3.63
C MET A 105 8.82 8.71 -4.80
N TRP A 106 9.50 8.78 -5.94
CA TRP A 106 9.01 9.53 -7.11
C TRP A 106 7.73 8.94 -7.68
N ILE A 107 7.60 7.60 -7.74
CA ILE A 107 6.38 6.92 -8.18
C ILE A 107 5.22 7.26 -7.24
N THR A 108 5.43 7.14 -5.92
CA THR A 108 4.40 7.46 -4.92
C THR A 108 3.96 8.92 -5.01
N MET A 109 4.92 9.84 -5.14
CA MET A 109 4.63 11.28 -5.29
C MET A 109 3.90 11.59 -6.59
N GLY A 110 4.27 10.93 -7.70
CA GLY A 110 3.57 11.06 -8.98
C GLY A 110 2.11 10.62 -8.89
N MET A 111 1.86 9.47 -8.27
CA MET A 111 0.51 8.96 -8.05
C MET A 111 -0.31 9.90 -7.15
N MET A 112 0.26 10.38 -6.06
CA MET A 112 -0.39 11.36 -5.19
C MET A 112 -0.68 12.67 -5.91
N GLY A 113 0.24 13.14 -6.77
CA GLY A 113 0.04 14.31 -7.61
C GLY A 113 -1.16 14.15 -8.53
N ILE A 114 -1.29 13.00 -9.19
CA ILE A 114 -2.46 12.69 -10.06
C ILE A 114 -3.76 12.71 -9.24
N PHE A 115 -3.76 12.10 -8.05
CA PHE A 115 -4.92 12.13 -7.15
C PHE A 115 -5.30 13.56 -6.74
N LEU A 116 -4.32 14.36 -6.39
CA LEU A 116 -4.51 15.74 -5.96
C LEU A 116 -5.07 16.60 -7.10
N LEU A 117 -4.53 16.45 -8.30
CA LEU A 117 -5.01 17.14 -9.49
C LEU A 117 -6.44 16.72 -9.86
N ALA A 118 -6.75 15.43 -9.81
CA ALA A 118 -8.10 14.92 -10.06
C ALA A 118 -9.09 15.46 -9.02
N TYR A 119 -8.69 15.51 -7.73
CA TYR A 119 -9.50 16.07 -6.66
C TYR A 119 -9.74 17.58 -6.85
N ILE A 120 -8.70 18.36 -7.14
CA ILE A 120 -8.80 19.82 -7.40
C ILE A 120 -9.67 20.09 -8.62
N TYR A 121 -9.45 19.37 -9.73
CA TYR A 121 -10.27 19.48 -10.92
C TYR A 121 -11.76 19.25 -10.62
N TYR A 122 -12.05 18.17 -9.91
CA TYR A 122 -13.43 17.86 -9.54
C TYR A 122 -14.04 18.95 -8.66
N MET A 123 -13.28 19.49 -7.71
CA MET A 123 -13.72 20.55 -6.82
C MET A 123 -13.98 21.86 -7.55
N LEU A 124 -13.14 22.24 -8.52
CA LEU A 124 -13.32 23.45 -9.32
C LEU A 124 -14.56 23.36 -10.22
N VAL A 125 -14.77 22.20 -10.83
CA VAL A 125 -15.88 21.99 -11.78
C VAL A 125 -17.22 21.81 -11.07
N HIS A 126 -17.24 21.21 -9.88
CA HIS A 126 -18.49 20.81 -9.21
C HIS A 126 -18.70 21.48 -7.83
N GLY A 127 -17.75 22.30 -7.36
CA GLY A 127 -17.69 22.78 -5.97
C GLY A 127 -18.84 23.66 -5.49
N LYS A 128 -19.57 24.33 -6.39
CA LYS A 128 -20.64 25.25 -6.01
C LYS A 128 -22.03 24.61 -5.80
N ARG A 129 -22.23 23.36 -6.24
CA ARG A 129 -23.49 22.61 -6.08
C ARG A 129 -23.21 21.13 -5.80
N GLN A 130 -22.62 20.83 -4.68
CA GLN A 130 -22.42 19.46 -4.27
C GLN A 130 -23.73 18.86 -3.75
N THR A 131 -24.33 17.98 -4.56
CA THR A 131 -25.35 17.05 -4.07
C THR A 131 -24.65 15.76 -3.61
N ALA A 132 -25.22 15.07 -2.62
CA ALA A 132 -24.69 13.79 -2.12
C ALA A 132 -24.43 12.77 -3.23
N MET A 133 -25.25 12.79 -4.29
CA MET A 133 -25.08 11.93 -5.47
C MET A 133 -23.81 12.26 -6.28
N LYS A 134 -23.48 13.53 -6.44
CA LYS A 134 -22.25 13.96 -7.16
C LYS A 134 -20.99 13.62 -6.37
N GLU A 135 -21.05 13.80 -5.05
CA GLU A 135 -19.96 13.44 -4.16
C GLU A 135 -19.73 11.90 -4.17
N SER A 136 -20.78 11.10 -4.11
CA SER A 136 -20.71 9.65 -4.25
C SER A 136 -20.08 9.21 -5.57
N ASN A 137 -20.47 9.83 -6.68
CA ASN A 137 -19.91 9.52 -8.01
C ASN A 137 -18.42 9.90 -8.12
N MET A 138 -18.00 10.97 -7.47
CA MET A 138 -16.57 11.33 -7.36
C MET A 138 -15.78 10.24 -6.65
N TYR A 139 -16.25 9.81 -5.47
CA TYR A 139 -15.56 8.78 -4.71
C TYR A 139 -15.48 7.45 -5.46
N LYS A 140 -16.53 7.07 -6.19
CA LYS A 140 -16.51 5.88 -7.07
C LYS A 140 -15.40 5.98 -8.13
N ARG A 141 -15.23 7.13 -8.78
CA ARG A 141 -14.17 7.33 -9.79
C ARG A 141 -12.78 7.35 -9.16
N LEU A 142 -12.63 8.00 -8.01
CA LEU A 142 -11.37 7.98 -7.26
C LEU A 142 -11.01 6.57 -6.78
N GLN A 143 -12.01 5.76 -6.41
CA GLN A 143 -11.82 4.36 -6.05
C GLN A 143 -11.28 3.53 -7.23
N LEU A 144 -11.78 3.73 -8.45
CA LEU A 144 -11.24 3.06 -9.65
C LEU A 144 -9.78 3.43 -9.89
N LEU A 145 -9.44 4.72 -9.76
CA LEU A 145 -8.06 5.18 -9.89
C LEU A 145 -7.17 4.58 -8.80
N SER A 146 -7.65 4.56 -7.55
CA SER A 146 -6.96 3.94 -6.41
C SER A 146 -6.74 2.44 -6.63
N SER A 147 -7.74 1.72 -7.14
CA SER A 147 -7.62 0.29 -7.43
C SER A 147 -6.61 0.02 -8.53
N ALA A 148 -6.56 0.84 -9.58
CA ALA A 148 -5.55 0.75 -10.64
C ALA A 148 -4.15 0.98 -10.08
N ALA A 149 -3.96 2.03 -9.27
CA ALA A 149 -2.70 2.33 -8.61
C ALA A 149 -2.24 1.20 -7.68
N PHE A 150 -3.16 0.64 -6.89
CA PHE A 150 -2.90 -0.51 -6.03
C PHE A 150 -2.47 -1.73 -6.84
N SER A 151 -3.16 -2.04 -7.95
CA SER A 151 -2.83 -3.17 -8.81
C SER A 151 -1.43 -3.04 -9.43
N LEU A 152 -1.04 -1.84 -9.85
CA LEU A 152 0.31 -1.57 -10.36
C LEU A 152 1.37 -1.76 -9.27
N GLY A 153 1.13 -1.23 -8.07
CA GLY A 153 2.05 -1.38 -6.93
C GLY A 153 2.19 -2.83 -6.48
N HIS A 154 1.07 -3.55 -6.41
CA HIS A 154 1.06 -4.96 -6.02
C HIS A 154 1.76 -5.85 -7.06
N GLY A 155 1.45 -5.66 -8.35
CA GLY A 155 2.11 -6.39 -9.44
C GLY A 155 3.61 -6.11 -9.50
N GLY A 156 4.03 -4.86 -9.27
CA GLY A 156 5.44 -4.50 -9.16
C GLY A 156 6.15 -5.20 -8.00
N ALA A 157 5.53 -5.25 -6.83
CA ALA A 157 6.07 -5.95 -5.67
C ALA A 157 6.18 -7.47 -5.89
N ASP A 158 5.20 -8.07 -6.55
CA ASP A 158 5.23 -9.52 -6.85
C ASP A 158 6.27 -9.86 -7.92
N SER A 159 6.44 -9.01 -8.94
CA SER A 159 7.48 -9.21 -9.96
C SER A 159 8.90 -9.18 -9.37
N GLN A 160 9.16 -8.28 -8.41
CA GLN A 160 10.46 -8.22 -7.73
C GLN A 160 10.78 -9.49 -6.94
N LYS A 161 9.78 -10.12 -6.32
CA LYS A 161 9.95 -11.39 -5.59
C LYS A 161 10.33 -12.51 -6.53
N VAL A 162 9.70 -12.56 -7.72
CA VAL A 162 10.02 -13.59 -8.73
C VAL A 162 11.40 -13.39 -9.32
N MET A 163 11.79 -12.14 -9.63
CA MET A 163 13.14 -11.82 -10.12
C MET A 163 14.26 -12.13 -9.11
N GLY A 164 13.97 -12.08 -7.82
CA GLY A 164 14.93 -12.43 -6.75
C GLY A 164 15.16 -13.94 -6.61
N ILE A 165 14.45 -14.77 -7.38
CA ILE A 165 14.54 -16.24 -7.35
C ILE A 165 15.38 -16.77 -8.53
N ILE A 166 15.50 -16.01 -9.60
CA ILE A 166 16.29 -16.33 -10.80
C ILE A 166 17.73 -15.87 -10.61
#